data_f0f4a8266a6498180421cf682848e52d
#
_entry.id   f0f4a8266a6498180421cf682848e52d
#
_cell.length_a   1.000
_cell.length_b   1.000
_cell.length_c   1.000
_cell.angle_alpha   90.00
_cell.angle_beta   90.00
_cell.angle_gamma   90.00
#
_symmetry.space_group_name_H-M   'P 1'
#
loop_
_entity.id
_entity.type
_entity.pdbx_description
1 polymer ?
#
loop_
_entity_poly.entity_id
_entity_poly.type
_entity_poly.pdbx_seq_one_letter_code
_entity_poly.pdbx_strand_id
1 'polypeptide(L)'
;MGMGVGLQVVGLVAGFAAAQQQRKAYELEAQSYREQADLAKIQAGQQEIERNRKLRIQLAALGTAMSSQGVALGTSPSVLALETDEIQVAKNDIASIRLMGMSTRRKFELSAAGSKAGASAATMGGFAKAAGGVYSTFYKPVGTV
;
A
#
# COMPACT_ATOMS: atom_id res chain seq x y z
N MET A 1 4.64 -56.21 -1.37
CA MET A 1 5.51 -55.04 -1.58
C MET A 1 4.73 -53.88 -2.27
N GLY A 2 3.76 -53.34 -1.64
CA GLY A 2 2.89 -52.29 -2.25
C GLY A 2 2.50 -51.11 -1.35
N MET A 3 2.88 -51.12 -0.06
CA MET A 3 2.41 -50.08 0.91
C MET A 3 3.28 -48.80 0.94
N GLY A 4 4.49 -48.82 0.37
CA GLY A 4 5.40 -47.66 0.48
C GLY A 4 5.10 -46.52 -0.50
N VAL A 5 4.55 -46.82 -1.66
CA VAL A 5 4.32 -45.83 -2.74
C VAL A 5 3.10 -44.95 -2.44
N GLY A 6 2.07 -45.48 -1.79
CA GLY A 6 0.85 -44.74 -1.47
C GLY A 6 1.05 -43.61 -0.44
N LEU A 7 1.90 -43.85 0.57
CA LEU A 7 2.19 -42.86 1.61
C LEU A 7 3.02 -41.67 1.06
N GLN A 8 3.86 -41.89 0.09
CA GLN A 8 4.69 -40.85 -0.52
C GLN A 8 3.90 -39.93 -1.46
N VAL A 9 2.92 -40.48 -2.20
CA VAL A 9 2.02 -39.68 -3.05
C VAL A 9 1.13 -38.76 -2.20
N VAL A 10 0.64 -39.24 -1.05
CA VAL A 10 -0.15 -38.44 -0.11
C VAL A 10 0.67 -37.27 0.46
N GLY A 11 1.94 -37.47 0.81
CA GLY A 11 2.84 -36.39 1.26
C GLY A 11 3.10 -35.31 0.22
N LEU A 12 3.24 -35.70 -1.05
CA LEU A 12 3.42 -34.76 -2.18
C LEU A 12 2.17 -33.92 -2.45
N VAL A 13 0.99 -34.55 -2.41
CA VAL A 13 -0.29 -33.84 -2.61
C VAL A 13 -0.57 -32.89 -1.43
N ALA A 14 -0.30 -33.28 -0.20
CA ALA A 14 -0.44 -32.44 0.96
C ALA A 14 0.51 -31.25 0.94
N GLY A 15 1.76 -31.42 0.52
CA GLY A 15 2.74 -30.35 0.36
C GLY A 15 2.34 -29.33 -0.73
N PHE A 16 1.77 -29.81 -1.82
CA PHE A 16 1.28 -28.93 -2.89
C PHE A 16 0.02 -28.16 -2.48
N ALA A 17 -0.91 -28.80 -1.76
CA ALA A 17 -2.11 -28.14 -1.23
C ALA A 17 -1.74 -27.05 -0.22
N ALA A 18 -0.76 -27.29 0.66
CA ALA A 18 -0.26 -26.30 1.61
C ALA A 18 0.40 -25.10 0.89
N ALA A 19 1.19 -25.34 -0.14
CA ALA A 19 1.81 -24.28 -0.95
C ALA A 19 0.75 -23.43 -1.69
N GLN A 20 -0.32 -24.05 -2.19
CA GLN A 20 -1.45 -23.33 -2.79
C GLN A 20 -2.21 -22.48 -1.78
N GLN A 21 -2.43 -22.97 -0.56
CA GLN A 21 -3.06 -22.16 0.50
C GLN A 21 -2.19 -20.97 0.89
N GLN A 22 -0.90 -21.15 1.06
CA GLN A 22 0.04 -20.07 1.31
C GLN A 22 0.04 -19.02 0.19
N ARG A 23 0.02 -19.45 -1.05
CA ARG A 23 -0.07 -18.55 -2.20
C ARG A 23 -1.34 -17.70 -2.15
N LYS A 24 -2.50 -18.32 -1.91
CA LYS A 24 -3.78 -17.60 -1.78
C LYS A 24 -3.75 -16.60 -0.62
N ALA A 25 -3.14 -16.94 0.52
CA ALA A 25 -2.98 -16.03 1.64
C ALA A 25 -2.16 -14.79 1.25
N TYR A 26 -1.03 -14.96 0.57
CA TYR A 26 -0.22 -13.84 0.08
C TYR A 26 -0.93 -13.01 -1.01
N GLU A 27 -1.73 -13.65 -1.87
CA GLU A 27 -2.52 -12.94 -2.89
C GLU A 27 -3.60 -12.07 -2.24
N LEU A 28 -4.31 -12.57 -1.21
CA LEU A 28 -5.27 -11.79 -0.43
C LEU A 28 -4.61 -10.65 0.35
N GLU A 29 -3.45 -10.89 0.94
CA GLU A 29 -2.67 -9.87 1.62
C GLU A 29 -2.22 -8.77 0.64
N ALA A 30 -1.74 -9.14 -0.54
CA ALA A 30 -1.38 -8.19 -1.58
C ALA A 30 -2.59 -7.36 -2.06
N GLN A 31 -3.78 -7.97 -2.11
CA GLN A 31 -5.02 -7.27 -2.43
C GLN A 31 -5.39 -6.27 -1.33
N SER A 32 -5.32 -6.66 -0.05
CA SER A 32 -5.62 -5.78 1.06
C SER A 32 -4.69 -4.55 1.10
N TYR A 33 -3.41 -4.72 0.80
CA TYR A 33 -2.48 -3.59 0.69
C TYR A 33 -2.81 -2.64 -0.47
N ARG A 34 -3.32 -3.15 -1.58
CA ARG A 34 -3.79 -2.29 -2.68
C ARG A 34 -5.01 -1.48 -2.29
N GLU A 35 -5.98 -2.11 -1.63
CA GLU A 35 -7.15 -1.41 -1.10
C GLU A 35 -6.74 -0.33 -0.10
N GLN A 36 -5.77 -0.59 0.77
CA GLN A 36 -5.20 0.42 1.68
C GLN A 36 -4.49 1.55 0.93
N ALA A 37 -3.80 1.25 -0.17
CA ALA A 37 -3.19 2.27 -1.02
C ALA A 37 -4.24 3.19 -1.67
N ASP A 38 -5.35 2.63 -2.13
CA ASP A 38 -6.46 3.39 -2.71
C ASP A 38 -7.17 4.24 -1.64
N LEU A 39 -7.39 3.69 -0.44
CA LEU A 39 -7.93 4.44 0.69
C LEU A 39 -7.02 5.61 1.09
N ALA A 40 -5.71 5.42 1.13
CA ALA A 40 -4.76 6.49 1.41
C ALA A 40 -4.83 7.62 0.39
N LYS A 41 -5.03 7.30 -0.90
CA LYS A 41 -5.26 8.27 -1.96
C LYS A 41 -6.56 9.06 -1.76
N ILE A 42 -7.64 8.38 -1.42
CA ILE A 42 -8.95 9.01 -1.15
C ILE A 42 -8.85 9.94 0.06
N GLN A 43 -8.22 9.48 1.16
CA GLN A 43 -8.03 10.28 2.37
C GLN A 43 -7.22 11.54 2.09
N ALA A 44 -6.13 11.45 1.34
CA ALA A 44 -5.35 12.62 0.94
C ALA A 44 -6.17 13.61 0.11
N GLY A 45 -7.00 13.10 -0.83
CA GLY A 45 -7.91 13.93 -1.62
C GLY A 45 -8.97 14.63 -0.76
N GLN A 46 -9.53 13.96 0.23
CA GLN A 46 -10.48 14.56 1.17
C GLN A 46 -9.82 15.66 2.01
N GLN A 47 -8.63 15.43 2.55
CA GLN A 47 -7.87 16.43 3.30
C GLN A 47 -7.54 17.67 2.45
N GLU A 48 -7.22 17.47 1.17
CA GLU A 48 -7.00 18.57 0.22
C GLU A 48 -8.27 19.40 0.02
N ILE A 49 -9.42 18.74 -0.16
CA ILE A 49 -10.71 19.42 -0.32
C ILE A 49 -11.06 20.19 0.94
N GLU A 50 -10.88 19.61 2.12
CA GLU A 50 -11.12 20.28 3.40
C GLU A 50 -10.21 21.49 3.60
N ARG A 51 -8.93 21.38 3.25
CA ARG A 51 -7.97 22.50 3.34
C ARG A 51 -8.36 23.64 2.39
N ASN A 52 -8.76 23.32 1.16
CA ASN A 52 -9.28 24.32 0.21
C ASN A 52 -10.56 24.98 0.71
N ARG A 53 -11.46 24.23 1.35
CA ARG A 53 -12.67 24.80 1.97
C ARG A 53 -12.32 25.74 3.11
N LYS A 54 -11.39 25.34 4.01
CA LYS A 54 -10.92 26.20 5.09
C LYS A 54 -10.32 27.49 4.55
N LEU A 55 -9.47 27.43 3.54
CA LEU A 55 -8.91 28.61 2.89
C LEU A 55 -9.99 29.57 2.39
N ARG A 56 -11.01 29.08 1.70
CA ARG A 56 -12.11 29.90 1.21
C ARG A 56 -12.87 30.59 2.34
N ILE A 57 -13.10 29.89 3.44
CA ILE A 57 -13.77 30.44 4.63
C ILE A 57 -12.90 31.52 5.27
N GLN A 58 -11.59 31.30 5.39
CA GLN A 58 -10.64 32.26 5.96
C GLN A 58 -10.57 33.53 5.10
N LEU A 59 -10.47 33.40 3.77
CA LEU A 59 -10.46 34.54 2.85
C LEU A 59 -11.79 35.32 2.89
N ALA A 60 -12.92 34.63 2.97
CA ALA A 60 -14.23 35.27 3.11
C ALA A 60 -14.36 36.02 4.44
N ALA A 61 -13.90 35.42 5.54
CA ALA A 61 -13.91 36.07 6.86
C ALA A 61 -12.99 37.30 6.87
N LEU A 62 -11.81 37.22 6.27
CA LEU A 62 -10.88 38.34 6.12
C LEU A 62 -11.54 39.49 5.34
N GLY A 63 -12.19 39.16 4.21
CA GLY A 63 -12.90 40.11 3.39
C GLY A 63 -14.03 40.81 4.16
N THR A 64 -14.81 40.05 4.95
CA THR A 64 -15.89 40.62 5.79
C THR A 64 -15.34 41.50 6.88
N ALA A 65 -14.29 41.11 7.59
CA ALA A 65 -13.67 41.87 8.65
C ALA A 65 -13.09 43.18 8.13
N MET A 66 -12.43 43.18 6.97
CA MET A 66 -11.83 44.37 6.35
C MET A 66 -12.89 45.34 5.84
N SER A 67 -13.97 44.84 5.24
CA SER A 67 -15.06 45.67 4.76
C SER A 67 -15.81 46.37 5.92
N SER A 68 -15.97 45.71 7.07
CA SER A 68 -16.57 46.30 8.25
C SER A 68 -15.73 47.41 8.87
N GLN A 69 -14.42 47.42 8.63
CA GLN A 69 -13.49 48.46 9.07
C GLN A 69 -13.30 49.61 8.05
N GLY A 70 -14.06 49.57 6.93
CA GLY A 70 -13.96 50.57 5.87
C GLY A 70 -12.69 50.48 5.01
N VAL A 71 -11.97 49.37 5.11
CA VAL A 71 -10.77 49.10 4.29
C VAL A 71 -11.20 48.64 2.93
N ALA A 72 -10.75 49.32 1.85
CA ALA A 72 -11.06 48.96 0.49
C ALA A 72 -10.36 47.62 0.14
N LEU A 73 -11.16 46.58 -0.09
CA LEU A 73 -10.71 45.27 -0.55
C LEU A 73 -10.04 45.43 -1.91
N GLY A 74 -8.83 44.90 -2.07
CA GLY A 74 -8.09 44.86 -3.32
C GLY A 74 -7.22 46.06 -3.62
N THR A 75 -7.23 47.14 -2.82
CA THR A 75 -6.36 48.32 -3.02
C THR A 75 -5.36 48.54 -1.89
N SER A 76 -5.57 47.93 -0.73
CA SER A 76 -4.63 48.03 0.41
C SER A 76 -3.50 47.02 0.25
N PRO A 77 -2.23 47.47 0.15
CA PRO A 77 -1.07 46.54 0.00
C PRO A 77 -0.98 45.54 1.15
N SER A 78 -1.39 45.94 2.37
CA SER A 78 -1.35 45.06 3.56
C SER A 78 -2.38 43.92 3.44
N VAL A 79 -3.58 44.18 2.91
CA VAL A 79 -4.62 43.18 2.72
C VAL A 79 -4.18 42.16 1.65
N LEU A 80 -3.64 42.64 0.53
CA LEU A 80 -3.11 41.79 -0.54
C LEU A 80 -1.94 40.91 -0.05
N ALA A 81 -1.07 41.44 0.80
CA ALA A 81 0.01 40.68 1.40
C ALA A 81 -0.51 39.55 2.29
N LEU A 82 -1.54 39.81 3.11
CA LEU A 82 -2.15 38.83 4.00
C LEU A 82 -2.88 37.73 3.22
N GLU A 83 -3.66 38.10 2.21
CA GLU A 83 -4.32 37.14 1.31
C GLU A 83 -3.30 36.25 0.58
N THR A 84 -2.20 36.86 0.12
CA THR A 84 -1.14 36.12 -0.57
C THR A 84 -0.43 35.15 0.35
N ASP A 85 -0.18 35.53 1.60
CA ASP A 85 0.43 34.69 2.61
C ASP A 85 -0.46 33.48 2.96
N GLU A 86 -1.75 33.71 3.21
CA GLU A 86 -2.73 32.64 3.48
C GLU A 86 -2.83 31.67 2.29
N ILE A 87 -2.84 32.15 1.07
CA ILE A 87 -2.84 31.33 -0.15
C ILE A 87 -1.55 30.50 -0.23
N GLN A 88 -0.40 31.10 0.08
CA GLN A 88 0.88 30.40 0.04
C GLN A 88 0.98 29.33 1.10
N VAL A 89 0.54 29.61 2.32
CA VAL A 89 0.46 28.62 3.41
C VAL A 89 -0.45 27.47 3.00
N ALA A 90 -1.64 27.74 2.46
CA ALA A 90 -2.54 26.70 2.00
C ALA A 90 -1.96 25.84 0.87
N LYS A 91 -1.23 26.44 -0.08
CA LYS A 91 -0.54 25.71 -1.14
C LYS A 91 0.54 24.77 -0.59
N ASN A 92 1.31 25.22 0.39
CA ASN A 92 2.33 24.42 1.07
C ASN A 92 1.69 23.25 1.84
N ASP A 93 0.58 23.49 2.54
CA ASP A 93 -0.16 22.44 3.25
C ASP A 93 -0.70 21.40 2.28
N ILE A 94 -1.30 21.82 1.17
CA ILE A 94 -1.81 20.91 0.12
C ILE A 94 -0.68 20.10 -0.49
N ALA A 95 0.48 20.72 -0.77
CA ALA A 95 1.66 20.01 -1.26
C ALA A 95 2.14 18.94 -0.26
N SER A 96 2.15 19.27 1.04
CA SER A 96 2.51 18.34 2.10
C SER A 96 1.51 17.18 2.21
N ILE A 97 0.20 17.45 2.14
CA ILE A 97 -0.86 16.43 2.14
C ILE A 97 -0.67 15.47 0.95
N ARG A 98 -0.40 15.99 -0.24
CA ARG A 98 -0.14 15.20 -1.45
C ARG A 98 1.11 14.32 -1.30
N LEU A 99 2.20 14.88 -0.79
CA LEU A 99 3.44 14.13 -0.55
C LEU A 99 3.23 13.01 0.47
N MET A 100 2.53 13.28 1.57
CA MET A 100 2.18 12.26 2.56
C MET A 100 1.28 11.17 1.96
N GLY A 101 0.26 11.54 1.20
CA GLY A 101 -0.62 10.60 0.50
C GLY A 101 0.14 9.71 -0.48
N MET A 102 1.02 10.29 -1.30
CA MET A 102 1.88 9.54 -2.23
C MET A 102 2.87 8.62 -1.51
N SER A 103 3.49 9.08 -0.42
CA SER A 103 4.42 8.29 0.39
C SER A 103 3.72 7.08 1.01
N THR A 104 2.55 7.30 1.62
CA THR A 104 1.73 6.24 2.22
C THR A 104 1.26 5.24 1.18
N ARG A 105 0.76 5.70 0.04
CA ARG A 105 0.38 4.86 -1.09
C ARG A 105 1.54 4.00 -1.57
N ARG A 106 2.71 4.61 -1.80
CA ARG A 106 3.92 3.90 -2.24
C ARG A 106 4.36 2.82 -1.23
N LYS A 107 4.23 3.10 0.07
CA LYS A 107 4.50 2.12 1.13
C LYS A 107 3.61 0.88 0.98
N PHE A 108 2.31 1.06 0.79
CA PHE A 108 1.38 -0.05 0.60
C PHE A 108 1.60 -0.78 -0.73
N GLU A 109 1.89 -0.08 -1.81
CA GLU A 109 2.23 -0.68 -3.11
C GLU A 109 3.48 -1.57 -3.02
N LEU A 110 4.52 -1.12 -2.28
CA LEU A 110 5.72 -1.92 -2.02
C LEU A 110 5.41 -3.15 -1.15
N SER A 111 4.55 -3.01 -0.13
CA SER A 111 4.10 -4.15 0.68
C SER A 111 3.34 -5.15 -0.17
N ALA A 112 2.43 -4.69 -1.04
CA ALA A 112 1.71 -5.56 -1.98
C ALA A 112 2.64 -6.29 -2.95
N ALA A 113 3.69 -5.61 -3.44
CA ALA A 113 4.72 -6.23 -4.27
C ALA A 113 5.52 -7.29 -3.51
N GLY A 114 5.86 -7.03 -2.24
CA GLY A 114 6.52 -7.98 -1.34
C GLY A 114 5.67 -9.24 -1.11
N SER A 115 4.38 -9.09 -0.81
CA SER A 115 3.47 -10.23 -0.65
C SER A 115 3.31 -11.04 -1.93
N LYS A 116 3.29 -10.40 -3.11
CA LYS A 116 3.31 -11.11 -4.40
C LYS A 116 4.59 -11.89 -4.64
N ALA A 117 5.74 -11.31 -4.28
CA ALA A 117 7.03 -12.02 -4.35
C ALA A 117 7.03 -13.22 -3.39
N GLY A 118 6.46 -13.09 -2.19
CA GLY A 118 6.24 -14.17 -1.24
C GLY A 118 5.37 -15.29 -1.82
N ALA A 119 4.29 -14.94 -2.52
CA ALA A 119 3.43 -15.91 -3.21
C ALA A 119 4.17 -16.73 -4.26
N SER A 120 5.02 -16.08 -5.07
CA SER A 120 5.86 -16.79 -6.07
C SER A 120 6.94 -17.66 -5.42
N ALA A 121 7.58 -17.18 -4.36
CA ALA A 121 8.55 -17.94 -3.59
C ALA A 121 7.93 -19.17 -2.91
N ALA A 122 6.72 -19.06 -2.37
CA ALA A 122 5.99 -20.20 -1.78
C ALA A 122 5.71 -21.29 -2.81
N THR A 123 5.36 -20.95 -4.05
CA THR A 123 5.17 -21.94 -5.13
C THR A 123 6.48 -22.59 -5.53
N MET A 124 7.56 -21.84 -5.71
CA MET A 124 8.88 -22.37 -6.04
C MET A 124 9.43 -23.26 -4.92
N GLY A 125 9.28 -22.84 -3.65
CA GLY A 125 9.67 -23.63 -2.48
C GLY A 125 8.87 -24.94 -2.35
N GLY A 126 7.58 -24.92 -2.70
CA GLY A 126 6.72 -26.12 -2.76
C GLY A 126 7.21 -27.10 -3.83
N PHE A 127 7.58 -26.61 -5.01
CA PHE A 127 8.17 -27.44 -6.08
C PHE A 127 9.54 -28.01 -5.69
N ALA A 128 10.40 -27.23 -5.07
CA ALA A 128 11.72 -27.68 -4.62
C ALA A 128 11.62 -28.78 -3.56
N LYS A 129 10.70 -28.65 -2.59
CA LYS A 129 10.42 -29.69 -1.60
C LYS A 129 9.85 -30.96 -2.24
N ALA A 130 8.94 -30.84 -3.20
CA ALA A 130 8.39 -31.97 -3.93
C ALA A 130 9.46 -32.70 -4.74
N ALA A 131 10.31 -31.96 -5.47
CA ALA A 131 11.40 -32.50 -6.25
C ALA A 131 12.48 -33.13 -5.35
N GLY A 132 12.87 -32.50 -4.26
CA GLY A 132 13.83 -33.04 -3.28
C GLY A 132 13.36 -34.32 -2.60
N GLY A 133 12.05 -34.42 -2.32
CA GLY A 133 11.45 -35.65 -1.79
C GLY A 133 11.53 -36.83 -2.77
N VAL A 134 11.38 -36.57 -4.07
CA VAL A 134 11.52 -37.60 -5.12
C VAL A 134 12.99 -38.04 -5.27
N TYR A 135 13.94 -37.08 -5.27
CA TYR A 135 15.36 -37.39 -5.37
C TYR A 135 15.87 -38.25 -4.20
N SER A 136 15.46 -37.97 -2.97
CA SER A 136 15.90 -38.74 -1.80
C SER A 136 15.35 -40.17 -1.78
N THR A 137 14.26 -40.43 -2.50
CA THR A 137 13.66 -41.78 -2.58
C THR A 137 14.32 -42.67 -3.68
N PHE A 138 14.81 -42.06 -4.74
CA PHE A 138 15.46 -42.82 -5.85
C PHE A 138 16.97 -42.98 -5.68
N TYR A 139 17.64 -42.11 -4.92
CA TYR A 139 19.05 -42.19 -4.59
C TYR A 139 19.25 -42.57 -3.12
N LYS A 140 18.94 -43.81 -2.76
CA LYS A 140 19.50 -44.41 -1.55
C LYS A 140 20.91 -44.87 -1.94
N PRO A 141 22.01 -44.31 -1.37
CA PRO A 141 23.33 -44.86 -1.61
C PRO A 141 23.32 -46.30 -1.11
N VAL A 142 23.60 -47.23 -2.00
CA VAL A 142 23.82 -48.65 -1.65
C VAL A 142 24.99 -48.66 -0.68
N GLY A 143 24.70 -49.00 0.59
CA GLY A 143 25.72 -49.05 1.64
C GLY A 143 26.88 -49.93 1.20
N THR A 144 28.07 -49.35 1.20
CA THR A 144 29.32 -50.06 1.23
C THR A 144 29.42 -50.84 2.53
N VAL A 145 29.47 -52.16 2.37
CA VAL A 145 29.83 -53.12 3.44
C VAL A 145 31.27 -52.93 3.81
#